data_30edce91e7a9fbaa5d19dbbe5b37ef35
#
_entry.id   30edce91e7a9fbaa5d19dbbe5b37ef35
#
_cell.length_a   1.000
_cell.length_b   1.000
_cell.length_c   1.000
_cell.angle_alpha   90.00
_cell.angle_beta   90.00
_cell.angle_gamma   90.00
#
_symmetry.space_group_name_H-M   'P 1'
#
loop_
_entity.id
_entity.type
_entity.pdbx_description
1 polymer ?
#
loop_
_entity_poly.entity_id
_entity_poly.type
_entity_poly.pdbx_seq_one_letter_code
_entity_poly.pdbx_strand_id
1 'polypeptide(L)'
;MKRITTAIVAMVIAISAFAQGWQMPPMPENVVYFEHNFNLGQVEGRSYNHAPTFFIYPDSRLDEAAAKALVEEFDMKDVLVANHAAVFVINPVGEKYDNAADFEAFKAVFDRARSGNLKVVGIGNGATFVNTALAPTDAAGHIAGILTIDGKPGKIPAQSWGVPAYVTGKNAAKVAKPYIAMNKAVQTGDRYVNEEEELLAVVVDTTVGAALAEVFDKAWAELFVKNLRFNNYKHTHYEGAKYGQYGPYELEPYTVHEALGIKREIVKLEQYNGLPWLWYEYWPEELMTDAPAASVPVMVLLHGNTNDPRTQAETSGFIQVAGKERFFVVEMEWQGSKDFGAMGYDGVEQVIGILLAKYPQLDPSRVYAQGLSAGSITATALGIRKSYVFAAVGGNCGGIFSGARRGLFSSYDSLWAEATQKRGAVEMPYCSILGTADLVVPFYTKDNYKGNSFLNAWNTYQQMNGMDVTTELDFATDALFGLELADRQTIVTNKGEGIRMETGYFYKGEKPLIKVVAVVDYGHWNFMPAAQVMWDYFKMFSRDPQTKKLIYHGK
;
A
#
# COMPACT_ATOMS: atom_id res chain seq x y z
N MET A 1 32.68 22.51 -3.68
CA MET A 1 32.04 22.93 -2.41
C MET A 1 30.62 23.49 -2.57
N LYS A 2 30.34 24.46 -3.47
CA LYS A 2 28.96 25.03 -3.59
C LYS A 2 27.84 24.06 -4.04
N ARG A 3 28.15 23.02 -4.83
CA ARG A 3 27.11 22.04 -5.30
C ARG A 3 26.76 20.97 -4.27
N ILE A 4 27.67 20.62 -3.37
CA ILE A 4 27.42 19.67 -2.27
C ILE A 4 26.52 20.31 -1.20
N THR A 5 26.72 21.63 -0.95
CA THR A 5 25.87 22.37 -0.01
C THR A 5 24.43 22.49 -0.51
N THR A 6 24.20 22.59 -1.82
CA THR A 6 22.85 22.70 -2.41
C THR A 6 22.09 21.37 -2.34
N ALA A 7 22.75 20.23 -2.55
CA ALA A 7 22.12 18.91 -2.43
C ALA A 7 21.77 18.56 -0.96
N ILE A 8 22.64 18.89 -0.01
CA ILE A 8 22.37 18.72 1.42
C ILE A 8 21.26 19.66 1.89
N VAL A 9 21.21 20.89 1.39
CA VAL A 9 20.15 21.85 1.69
C VAL A 9 18.82 21.40 1.07
N ALA A 10 18.80 20.88 -0.15
CA ALA A 10 17.59 20.32 -0.78
C ALA A 10 17.09 19.06 -0.05
N MET A 11 17.98 18.19 0.39
CA MET A 11 17.65 17.01 1.19
C MET A 11 17.16 17.38 2.60
N VAL A 12 17.74 18.39 3.23
CA VAL A 12 17.27 18.94 4.52
C VAL A 12 15.93 19.65 4.35
N ILE A 13 15.68 20.34 3.23
CA ILE A 13 14.41 20.99 2.92
C ILE A 13 13.33 19.96 2.60
N ALA A 14 13.61 18.90 1.85
CA ALA A 14 12.65 17.81 1.62
C ALA A 14 12.30 17.08 2.92
N ILE A 15 13.28 16.84 3.80
CA ILE A 15 13.07 16.20 5.10
C ILE A 15 12.44 17.17 6.11
N SER A 16 12.73 18.46 6.05
CA SER A 16 12.10 19.49 6.89
C SER A 16 10.69 19.87 6.40
N ALA A 17 10.38 19.71 5.13
CA ALA A 17 9.00 19.81 4.62
C ALA A 17 8.08 18.67 5.13
N PHE A 18 8.65 17.49 5.39
CA PHE A 18 7.95 16.43 6.14
C PHE A 18 7.91 16.67 7.66
N ALA A 19 8.82 17.47 8.21
CA ALA A 19 8.86 17.80 9.65
C ALA A 19 8.25 19.17 9.99
N GLN A 20 8.08 20.07 9.03
CA GLN A 20 7.22 21.24 9.10
C GLN A 20 5.91 20.85 8.43
N GLY A 21 4.95 20.43 9.23
CA GLY A 21 3.63 19.97 8.89
C GLY A 21 3.21 20.27 7.44
N TRP A 22 3.25 19.25 6.59
CA TRP A 22 2.56 19.32 5.31
C TRP A 22 1.15 19.79 5.57
N GLN A 23 0.84 21.00 5.12
CA GLN A 23 -0.49 21.56 5.29
C GLN A 23 -1.37 20.97 4.20
N MET A 24 -2.40 20.27 4.64
CA MET A 24 -3.41 19.73 3.74
C MET A 24 -4.06 20.89 2.98
N PRO A 25 -4.27 20.76 1.64
CA PRO A 25 -5.03 21.74 0.90
C PRO A 25 -6.40 22.02 1.57
N PRO A 26 -6.92 23.25 1.54
CA PRO A 26 -8.25 23.52 2.07
C PRO A 26 -9.30 22.69 1.34
N MET A 27 -10.43 22.43 2.00
CA MET A 27 -11.56 21.78 1.34
C MET A 27 -12.03 22.67 0.17
N PRO A 28 -12.15 22.16 -1.05
CA PRO A 28 -12.69 22.94 -2.16
C PRO A 28 -14.12 23.41 -1.89
N GLU A 29 -14.46 24.65 -2.25
CA GLU A 29 -15.76 25.29 -1.96
C GLU A 29 -16.96 24.56 -2.58
N ASN A 30 -16.76 23.81 -3.63
CA ASN A 30 -17.80 23.01 -4.27
C ASN A 30 -18.08 21.68 -3.58
N VAL A 31 -17.31 21.27 -2.57
CA VAL A 31 -17.64 20.17 -1.67
C VAL A 31 -18.65 20.69 -0.64
N VAL A 32 -19.92 20.35 -0.86
CA VAL A 32 -21.03 20.84 -0.04
C VAL A 32 -21.31 19.99 1.19
N TYR A 33 -20.89 18.73 1.18
CA TYR A 33 -20.98 17.81 2.30
C TYR A 33 -19.79 16.86 2.31
N PHE A 34 -19.30 16.58 3.52
CA PHE A 34 -18.22 15.64 3.75
C PHE A 34 -18.45 14.86 5.03
N GLU A 35 -18.30 13.55 4.96
CA GLU A 35 -18.34 12.64 6.11
C GLU A 35 -17.23 11.59 5.97
N HIS A 36 -16.65 11.18 7.11
CA HIS A 36 -15.66 10.10 7.14
C HIS A 36 -15.79 9.23 8.40
N ASN A 37 -15.38 7.98 8.29
CA ASN A 37 -15.39 7.00 9.38
C ASN A 37 -13.98 6.46 9.65
N PHE A 38 -12.98 7.33 9.71
CA PHE A 38 -11.60 6.95 10.00
C PHE A 38 -11.41 6.65 11.48
N ASN A 39 -10.88 5.46 11.79
CA ASN A 39 -10.63 5.02 13.17
C ASN A 39 -9.23 5.33 13.68
N LEU A 40 -8.32 5.81 12.85
CA LEU A 40 -6.89 5.79 13.11
C LEU A 40 -6.23 7.17 13.09
N GLY A 41 -6.89 8.18 13.67
CA GLY A 41 -6.29 9.51 13.84
C GLY A 41 -5.95 10.22 12.52
N GLN A 42 -6.65 9.89 11.46
CA GLN A 42 -6.46 10.51 10.16
C GLN A 42 -6.75 11.99 10.16
N VAL A 43 -6.06 12.67 9.29
CA VAL A 43 -6.31 14.09 9.05
C VAL A 43 -7.66 14.24 8.35
N GLU A 44 -8.52 15.09 8.87
CA GLU A 44 -9.84 15.36 8.35
C GLU A 44 -9.83 15.66 6.83
N GLY A 45 -10.74 15.06 6.09
CA GLY A 45 -10.86 15.22 4.64
C GLY A 45 -9.78 14.49 3.82
N ARG A 46 -9.07 13.55 4.40
CA ARG A 46 -8.14 12.68 3.70
C ARG A 46 -8.51 11.23 3.95
N SER A 47 -8.66 10.44 2.90
CA SER A 47 -8.84 8.99 3.05
C SER A 47 -7.51 8.26 3.13
N TYR A 48 -7.51 7.07 3.71
CA TYR A 48 -6.45 6.10 3.50
C TYR A 48 -6.45 5.64 2.05
N ASN A 49 -5.29 5.26 1.55
CA ASN A 49 -5.13 4.83 0.16
C ASN A 49 -6.08 3.69 -0.23
N HIS A 50 -6.53 2.87 0.72
CA HIS A 50 -7.37 1.69 0.47
C HIS A 50 -8.80 1.82 0.97
N ALA A 51 -9.10 2.72 1.89
CA ALA A 51 -10.47 2.96 2.32
C ALA A 51 -11.29 3.51 1.14
N PRO A 52 -12.49 2.99 0.89
CA PRO A 52 -13.36 3.53 -0.15
C PRO A 52 -13.61 5.02 0.06
N THR A 53 -13.49 5.78 -1.00
CA THR A 53 -13.81 7.20 -1.01
C THR A 53 -14.85 7.44 -2.09
N PHE A 54 -16.01 7.92 -1.70
CA PHE A 54 -17.12 8.18 -2.62
C PHE A 54 -17.15 9.65 -3.01
N PHE A 55 -17.08 9.95 -4.32
CA PHE A 55 -17.37 11.26 -4.86
C PHE A 55 -18.75 11.21 -5.50
N ILE A 56 -19.72 11.91 -4.93
CA ILE A 56 -21.10 11.97 -5.40
C ILE A 56 -21.34 13.29 -6.14
N TYR A 57 -21.70 13.21 -7.41
CA TYR A 57 -22.07 14.32 -8.29
C TYR A 57 -23.60 14.32 -8.46
N PRO A 58 -24.33 15.22 -7.77
CA PRO A 58 -25.80 15.27 -7.83
C PRO A 58 -26.32 15.79 -9.19
N ASP A 59 -27.60 15.64 -9.45
CA ASP A 59 -28.24 16.15 -10.68
C ASP A 59 -28.19 17.69 -10.78
N SER A 60 -28.30 18.37 -9.66
CA SER A 60 -28.26 19.84 -9.53
C SER A 60 -27.56 20.24 -8.25
N ARG A 61 -27.25 21.54 -8.13
CA ARG A 61 -26.66 22.06 -6.89
C ARG A 61 -27.54 21.78 -5.68
N LEU A 62 -26.91 21.38 -4.59
CA LEU A 62 -27.54 21.12 -3.30
C LEU A 62 -26.96 22.08 -2.26
N ASP A 63 -27.72 22.38 -1.21
CA ASP A 63 -27.18 22.87 0.03
C ASP A 63 -26.68 21.69 0.92
N GLU A 64 -26.05 21.99 2.03
CA GLU A 64 -25.49 20.98 2.93
C GLU A 64 -26.56 20.00 3.46
N ALA A 65 -27.74 20.51 3.83
CA ALA A 65 -28.83 19.68 4.34
C ALA A 65 -29.38 18.72 3.28
N ALA A 66 -29.57 19.18 2.05
CA ALA A 66 -29.99 18.34 0.92
C ALA A 66 -28.90 17.34 0.52
N ALA A 67 -27.63 17.74 0.57
CA ALA A 67 -26.52 16.84 0.30
C ALA A 67 -26.41 15.70 1.34
N LYS A 68 -26.59 16.04 2.62
CA LYS A 68 -26.67 15.03 3.69
C LYS A 68 -27.85 14.09 3.49
N ALA A 69 -29.04 14.63 3.18
CA ALA A 69 -30.23 13.81 2.90
C ALA A 69 -30.00 12.86 1.71
N LEU A 70 -29.28 13.29 0.68
CA LEU A 70 -28.91 12.45 -0.46
C LEU A 70 -28.04 11.26 -0.03
N VAL A 71 -27.06 11.46 0.85
CA VAL A 71 -26.22 10.37 1.39
C VAL A 71 -27.06 9.42 2.24
N GLU A 72 -28.00 9.94 3.03
CA GLU A 72 -28.95 9.12 3.80
C GLU A 72 -29.88 8.33 2.89
N GLU A 73 -30.33 8.89 1.76
CA GLU A 73 -31.17 8.18 0.77
C GLU A 73 -30.44 7.03 0.09
N PHE A 74 -29.12 7.11 -0.08
CA PHE A 74 -28.29 6.01 -0.55
C PHE A 74 -28.10 4.89 0.49
N ASP A 75 -28.44 5.10 1.73
CA ASP A 75 -28.25 4.17 2.87
C ASP A 75 -26.81 3.63 3.01
N MET A 76 -25.82 4.51 2.78
CA MET A 76 -24.41 4.14 2.73
C MET A 76 -23.78 3.87 4.11
N LYS A 77 -24.47 4.14 5.21
CA LYS A 77 -23.90 4.21 6.56
C LYS A 77 -23.11 2.95 6.95
N ASP A 78 -23.68 1.79 6.73
CA ASP A 78 -23.02 0.52 7.13
C ASP A 78 -21.75 0.28 6.31
N VAL A 79 -21.78 0.58 5.02
CA VAL A 79 -20.58 0.50 4.15
C VAL A 79 -19.50 1.50 4.60
N LEU A 80 -19.88 2.74 4.93
CA LEU A 80 -18.95 3.77 5.40
C LEU A 80 -18.27 3.35 6.71
N VAL A 81 -19.05 2.85 7.67
CA VAL A 81 -18.52 2.42 8.98
C VAL A 81 -17.65 1.16 8.85
N ALA A 82 -18.14 0.12 8.18
CA ALA A 82 -17.44 -1.16 8.06
C ALA A 82 -16.10 -1.05 7.31
N ASN A 83 -15.99 -0.10 6.39
CA ASN A 83 -14.82 0.08 5.54
C ASN A 83 -13.96 1.28 5.89
N HIS A 84 -14.26 2.00 6.99
CA HIS A 84 -13.59 3.27 7.34
C HIS A 84 -13.61 4.29 6.19
N ALA A 85 -14.69 4.30 5.44
CA ALA A 85 -14.83 5.03 4.19
C ALA A 85 -15.12 6.52 4.39
N ALA A 86 -14.97 7.29 3.33
CA ALA A 86 -15.33 8.70 3.26
C ALA A 86 -16.30 8.97 2.11
N VAL A 87 -17.16 9.98 2.27
CA VAL A 87 -18.05 10.47 1.22
C VAL A 87 -17.92 11.98 1.07
N PHE A 88 -17.88 12.43 -0.17
CA PHE A 88 -17.88 13.83 -0.59
C PHE A 88 -19.05 14.05 -1.54
N VAL A 89 -19.93 14.99 -1.24
CA VAL A 89 -20.94 15.45 -2.20
C VAL A 89 -20.42 16.73 -2.85
N ILE A 90 -20.27 16.68 -4.18
CA ILE A 90 -19.54 17.66 -4.97
C ILE A 90 -20.50 18.33 -5.94
N ASN A 91 -20.83 19.58 -5.69
CA ASN A 91 -21.64 20.40 -6.57
C ASN A 91 -20.88 20.79 -7.85
N PRO A 92 -21.57 21.09 -8.96
CA PRO A 92 -20.95 21.82 -10.06
C PRO A 92 -20.36 23.16 -9.58
N VAL A 93 -19.23 23.57 -10.14
CA VAL A 93 -18.60 24.87 -9.80
C VAL A 93 -19.55 26.05 -10.12
N GLY A 94 -20.22 25.99 -11.26
CA GLY A 94 -21.25 26.95 -11.68
C GLY A 94 -22.67 26.49 -11.30
N GLU A 95 -23.68 27.13 -11.89
CA GLU A 95 -25.08 26.72 -11.75
C GLU A 95 -25.36 25.37 -12.42
N LYS A 96 -24.54 24.98 -13.40
CA LYS A 96 -24.62 23.73 -14.15
C LYS A 96 -23.21 23.17 -14.32
N TYR A 97 -23.11 21.88 -14.57
CA TYR A 97 -21.82 21.24 -14.88
C TYR A 97 -21.21 21.83 -16.15
N ASP A 98 -19.94 22.21 -16.05
CA ASP A 98 -19.03 22.54 -17.15
C ASP A 98 -17.86 21.57 -17.13
N ASN A 99 -17.66 20.83 -18.21
CA ASN A 99 -16.68 19.76 -18.25
C ASN A 99 -15.26 20.21 -17.90
N ALA A 100 -14.84 21.41 -18.29
CA ALA A 100 -13.49 21.88 -18.03
C ALA A 100 -13.34 22.40 -16.58
N ALA A 101 -14.25 23.23 -16.11
CA ALA A 101 -14.22 23.81 -14.78
C ALA A 101 -14.40 22.72 -13.70
N ASP A 102 -15.36 21.82 -13.89
CA ASP A 102 -15.64 20.75 -12.95
C ASP A 102 -14.57 19.64 -12.97
N PHE A 103 -13.86 19.47 -14.09
CA PHE A 103 -12.69 18.58 -14.14
C PHE A 103 -11.52 19.14 -13.30
N GLU A 104 -11.25 20.45 -13.37
CA GLU A 104 -10.23 21.06 -12.49
C GLU A 104 -10.65 20.97 -11.00
N ALA A 105 -11.94 21.14 -10.72
CA ALA A 105 -12.47 20.95 -9.37
C ALA A 105 -12.33 19.48 -8.89
N PHE A 106 -12.59 18.50 -9.78
CA PHE A 106 -12.32 17.08 -9.47
C PHE A 106 -10.87 16.87 -9.04
N LYS A 107 -9.90 17.43 -9.78
CA LYS A 107 -8.48 17.29 -9.43
C LYS A 107 -8.17 17.87 -8.05
N ALA A 108 -8.74 19.01 -7.71
CA ALA A 108 -8.55 19.64 -6.41
C ALA A 108 -9.14 18.79 -5.27
N VAL A 109 -10.34 18.21 -5.45
CA VAL A 109 -10.95 17.31 -4.46
C VAL A 109 -10.16 16.01 -4.37
N PHE A 110 -9.69 15.46 -5.48
CA PHE A 110 -8.87 14.24 -5.51
C PHE A 110 -7.53 14.45 -4.81
N ASP A 111 -6.85 15.59 -5.04
CA ASP A 111 -5.61 15.93 -4.34
C ASP A 111 -5.83 16.08 -2.82
N ARG A 112 -6.96 16.62 -2.43
CA ARG A 112 -7.40 16.70 -1.03
C ARG A 112 -7.63 15.32 -0.43
N ALA A 113 -8.35 14.44 -1.11
CA ALA A 113 -8.73 13.12 -0.63
C ALA A 113 -7.57 12.10 -0.72
N ARG A 114 -6.77 12.14 -1.78
CA ARG A 114 -5.66 11.21 -2.08
C ARG A 114 -6.04 9.73 -1.94
N SER A 115 -7.20 9.37 -2.46
CA SER A 115 -7.71 8.02 -2.37
C SER A 115 -7.11 7.09 -3.43
N GLY A 116 -6.65 5.92 -3.03
CA GLY A 116 -6.36 4.79 -3.91
C GLY A 116 -7.58 3.89 -4.15
N ASN A 117 -8.74 4.23 -3.60
CA ASN A 117 -9.99 3.48 -3.74
C ASN A 117 -11.17 4.42 -4.03
N LEU A 118 -11.01 5.25 -5.06
CA LEU A 118 -12.01 6.24 -5.43
C LEU A 118 -13.19 5.59 -6.14
N LYS A 119 -14.39 5.77 -5.61
CA LYS A 119 -15.69 5.41 -6.22
C LYS A 119 -16.41 6.69 -6.64
N VAL A 120 -16.84 6.77 -7.86
CA VAL A 120 -17.55 7.94 -8.37
C VAL A 120 -19.00 7.59 -8.61
N VAL A 121 -19.90 8.39 -8.05
CA VAL A 121 -21.36 8.25 -8.20
C VAL A 121 -21.89 9.51 -8.89
N GLY A 122 -22.59 9.34 -9.99
CA GLY A 122 -23.24 10.43 -10.71
C GLY A 122 -24.74 10.22 -10.86
N ILE A 123 -25.52 11.28 -10.70
CA ILE A 123 -26.99 11.28 -10.86
C ILE A 123 -27.37 12.31 -11.93
N GLY A 124 -28.17 11.96 -12.90
CA GLY A 124 -28.70 12.87 -13.90
C GLY A 124 -27.63 13.67 -14.67
N ASN A 125 -27.54 14.98 -14.43
CA ASN A 125 -26.51 15.84 -15.01
C ASN A 125 -25.13 15.55 -14.42
N GLY A 126 -25.02 15.19 -13.13
CA GLY A 126 -23.78 14.72 -12.52
C GLY A 126 -23.28 13.41 -13.16
N ALA A 127 -24.19 12.47 -13.45
CA ALA A 127 -23.85 11.27 -14.21
C ALA A 127 -23.39 11.61 -15.64
N THR A 128 -24.01 12.61 -16.27
CA THR A 128 -23.59 13.09 -17.59
C THR A 128 -22.17 13.68 -17.54
N PHE A 129 -21.84 14.49 -16.52
CA PHE A 129 -20.49 14.99 -16.28
C PHE A 129 -19.48 13.85 -16.11
N VAL A 130 -19.78 12.87 -15.27
CA VAL A 130 -18.92 11.67 -15.08
C VAL A 130 -18.65 10.99 -16.42
N ASN A 131 -19.69 10.75 -17.21
CA ASN A 131 -19.59 10.07 -18.50
C ASN A 131 -18.86 10.87 -19.59
N THR A 132 -18.86 12.20 -19.51
CA THR A 132 -18.32 13.08 -20.57
C THR A 132 -17.00 13.74 -20.21
N ALA A 133 -16.64 13.85 -18.93
CA ALA A 133 -15.46 14.55 -18.45
C ALA A 133 -14.50 13.67 -17.62
N LEU A 134 -14.98 12.74 -16.81
CA LEU A 134 -14.12 11.91 -15.99
C LEU A 134 -13.73 10.60 -16.71
N ALA A 135 -14.69 9.81 -17.15
CA ALA A 135 -14.44 8.53 -17.79
C ALA A 135 -13.59 8.61 -19.08
N PRO A 136 -13.69 9.65 -19.93
CA PRO A 136 -12.88 9.75 -21.14
C PRO A 136 -11.48 10.35 -20.95
N THR A 137 -11.09 10.69 -19.72
CA THR A 137 -9.82 11.37 -19.42
C THR A 137 -8.92 10.52 -18.53
N ASP A 138 -7.74 11.04 -18.18
CA ASP A 138 -6.80 10.38 -17.26
C ASP A 138 -7.39 10.19 -15.85
N ALA A 139 -8.46 10.92 -15.50
CA ALA A 139 -9.20 10.68 -14.26
C ALA A 139 -9.68 9.23 -14.12
N ALA A 140 -10.05 8.57 -15.21
CA ALA A 140 -10.43 7.16 -15.21
C ALA A 140 -9.34 6.25 -14.63
N GLY A 141 -8.06 6.59 -14.80
CA GLY A 141 -6.92 5.90 -14.24
C GLY A 141 -6.83 5.95 -12.69
N HIS A 142 -7.61 6.80 -12.04
CA HIS A 142 -7.67 6.93 -10.58
C HIS A 142 -8.98 6.40 -9.99
N ILE A 143 -9.98 6.12 -10.84
CA ILE A 143 -11.32 5.73 -10.41
C ILE A 143 -11.40 4.20 -10.35
N ALA A 144 -11.68 3.66 -9.18
CA ALA A 144 -11.82 2.22 -8.96
C ALA A 144 -13.20 1.68 -9.35
N GLY A 145 -14.18 2.54 -9.55
CA GLY A 145 -15.49 2.17 -10.05
C GLY A 145 -16.42 3.36 -10.19
N ILE A 146 -17.33 3.28 -11.16
CA ILE A 146 -18.30 4.33 -11.47
C ILE A 146 -19.72 3.75 -11.31
N LEU A 147 -20.59 4.49 -10.62
CA LEU A 147 -22.04 4.32 -10.65
C LEU A 147 -22.65 5.54 -11.37
N THR A 148 -23.40 5.30 -12.44
CA THR A 148 -24.09 6.35 -13.19
C THR A 148 -25.58 6.06 -13.29
N ILE A 149 -26.40 7.02 -12.82
CA ILE A 149 -27.87 6.92 -12.72
C ILE A 149 -28.48 7.98 -13.64
N ASP A 150 -29.28 7.57 -14.61
CA ASP A 150 -30.02 8.44 -15.55
C ASP A 150 -29.14 9.43 -16.36
N GLY A 151 -27.84 9.15 -16.52
CA GLY A 151 -26.93 10.01 -17.27
C GLY A 151 -27.11 9.92 -18.80
N LYS A 152 -26.45 10.84 -19.52
CA LYS A 152 -26.27 10.76 -20.96
C LYS A 152 -24.93 10.08 -21.29
N PRO A 153 -24.84 9.37 -22.43
CA PRO A 153 -23.58 8.73 -22.84
C PRO A 153 -22.52 9.77 -23.20
N GLY A 154 -21.29 9.51 -22.83
CA GLY A 154 -20.10 10.21 -23.28
C GLY A 154 -19.48 9.58 -24.53
N LYS A 155 -18.46 10.22 -25.08
CA LYS A 155 -17.55 9.64 -26.07
C LYS A 155 -16.26 9.28 -25.36
N ILE A 156 -16.04 8.01 -25.10
CA ILE A 156 -14.83 7.54 -24.43
C ILE A 156 -13.85 7.04 -25.50
N PRO A 157 -12.66 7.64 -25.62
CA PRO A 157 -11.63 7.17 -26.56
C PRO A 157 -11.20 5.73 -26.26
N ALA A 158 -10.88 4.96 -27.29
CA ALA A 158 -10.44 3.59 -27.14
C ALA A 158 -9.09 3.46 -26.35
N GLN A 159 -8.31 4.54 -26.29
CA GLN A 159 -7.05 4.62 -25.54
C GLN A 159 -7.25 5.10 -24.09
N SER A 160 -8.48 5.36 -23.66
CA SER A 160 -8.77 5.74 -22.27
C SER A 160 -8.49 4.58 -21.32
N TRP A 161 -8.21 4.91 -20.08
CA TRP A 161 -8.06 3.93 -19.03
C TRP A 161 -9.37 3.19 -18.81
N GLY A 162 -9.36 1.87 -18.89
CA GLY A 162 -10.52 1.06 -18.54
C GLY A 162 -10.98 1.35 -17.11
N VAL A 163 -12.27 1.47 -16.87
CA VAL A 163 -12.84 1.69 -15.55
C VAL A 163 -14.09 0.85 -15.35
N PRO A 164 -14.21 0.13 -14.23
CA PRO A 164 -15.42 -0.63 -13.90
C PRO A 164 -16.63 0.29 -13.78
N ALA A 165 -17.78 -0.09 -14.34
CA ALA A 165 -18.96 0.75 -14.34
C ALA A 165 -20.25 -0.03 -14.03
N TYR A 166 -21.06 0.51 -13.12
CA TYR A 166 -22.47 0.14 -12.91
C TYR A 166 -23.35 1.24 -13.51
N VAL A 167 -24.12 0.89 -14.50
CA VAL A 167 -24.90 1.85 -15.31
C VAL A 167 -26.37 1.53 -15.16
N THR A 168 -27.17 2.48 -14.66
CA THR A 168 -28.61 2.26 -14.45
C THR A 168 -29.49 3.41 -14.95
N GLY A 169 -30.78 3.15 -15.10
CA GLY A 169 -31.81 4.11 -15.46
C GLY A 169 -32.14 4.16 -16.94
N LYS A 170 -32.82 5.22 -17.35
CA LYS A 170 -33.47 5.37 -18.70
C LYS A 170 -32.53 5.18 -19.90
N ASN A 171 -31.28 5.52 -19.77
CA ASN A 171 -30.29 5.45 -20.83
C ASN A 171 -29.25 4.37 -20.64
N ALA A 172 -29.40 3.49 -19.66
CA ALA A 172 -28.38 2.53 -19.22
C ALA A 172 -27.70 1.80 -20.38
N ALA A 173 -28.45 1.19 -21.28
CA ALA A 173 -27.89 0.49 -22.44
C ALA A 173 -27.10 1.37 -23.41
N LYS A 174 -27.41 2.67 -23.50
CA LYS A 174 -26.66 3.62 -24.35
C LYS A 174 -25.40 4.11 -23.64
N VAL A 175 -25.51 4.40 -22.35
CA VAL A 175 -24.39 4.86 -21.51
C VAL A 175 -23.35 3.75 -21.33
N ALA A 176 -23.75 2.49 -21.24
CA ALA A 176 -22.85 1.35 -21.08
C ALA A 176 -21.97 1.08 -22.32
N LYS A 177 -22.43 1.38 -23.54
CA LYS A 177 -21.68 1.07 -24.78
C LYS A 177 -20.24 1.62 -24.79
N PRO A 178 -19.99 2.92 -24.48
CA PRO A 178 -18.63 3.44 -24.41
C PRO A 178 -17.76 2.73 -23.35
N TYR A 179 -18.32 2.39 -22.19
CA TYR A 179 -17.60 1.65 -21.14
C TYR A 179 -17.24 0.23 -21.59
N ILE A 180 -18.18 -0.48 -22.21
CA ILE A 180 -17.96 -1.83 -22.75
C ILE A 180 -16.82 -1.80 -23.79
N ALA A 181 -16.84 -0.82 -24.70
CA ALA A 181 -15.81 -0.67 -25.72
C ALA A 181 -14.43 -0.32 -25.12
N MET A 182 -14.39 0.64 -24.18
CA MET A 182 -13.18 1.06 -23.50
C MET A 182 -12.55 -0.08 -22.69
N ASN A 183 -13.37 -0.82 -21.97
CA ASN A 183 -12.94 -1.95 -21.16
C ASN A 183 -12.63 -3.21 -22.00
N LYS A 184 -12.85 -3.19 -23.31
CA LYS A 184 -12.77 -4.37 -24.21
C LYS A 184 -13.55 -5.56 -23.64
N ALA A 185 -14.70 -5.26 -23.03
CA ALA A 185 -15.49 -6.23 -22.30
C ALA A 185 -16.43 -6.99 -23.25
N VAL A 186 -16.58 -8.28 -23.01
CA VAL A 186 -17.50 -9.19 -23.70
C VAL A 186 -18.62 -9.61 -22.76
N GLN A 187 -19.77 -9.95 -23.32
CA GLN A 187 -20.92 -10.36 -22.52
C GLN A 187 -20.64 -11.71 -21.86
N THR A 188 -20.75 -11.76 -20.53
CA THR A 188 -20.58 -12.95 -19.72
C THR A 188 -21.74 -13.03 -18.73
N GLY A 189 -22.73 -13.85 -19.05
CA GLY A 189 -23.98 -13.91 -18.27
C GLY A 189 -24.78 -12.60 -18.37
N ASP A 190 -25.02 -11.99 -17.22
CA ASP A 190 -25.81 -10.76 -17.04
C ASP A 190 -24.96 -9.47 -17.08
N ARG A 191 -23.66 -9.58 -17.24
CA ARG A 191 -22.70 -8.45 -17.27
C ARG A 191 -21.71 -8.56 -18.41
N TYR A 192 -20.91 -7.52 -18.59
CA TYR A 192 -19.80 -7.49 -19.54
C TYR A 192 -18.48 -7.50 -18.77
N VAL A 193 -17.51 -8.32 -19.18
CA VAL A 193 -16.24 -8.52 -18.48
C VAL A 193 -15.09 -8.55 -19.49
N ASN A 194 -13.95 -7.96 -19.15
CA ASN A 194 -12.73 -8.15 -19.92
C ASN A 194 -12.12 -9.52 -19.60
N GLU A 195 -11.77 -10.30 -20.61
CA GLU A 195 -11.26 -11.68 -20.44
C GLU A 195 -9.84 -11.73 -19.82
N GLU A 196 -9.05 -10.66 -19.99
CA GLU A 196 -7.68 -10.56 -19.44
C GLU A 196 -7.66 -9.90 -18.06
N GLU A 197 -8.67 -9.06 -17.74
CA GLU A 197 -8.78 -8.31 -16.50
C GLU A 197 -10.25 -8.32 -16.02
N GLU A 198 -10.64 -9.32 -15.27
CA GLU A 198 -12.02 -9.52 -14.82
C GLU A 198 -12.58 -8.36 -13.99
N LEU A 199 -11.71 -7.56 -13.38
CA LEU A 199 -12.13 -6.38 -12.60
C LEU A 199 -12.66 -5.25 -13.51
N LEU A 200 -12.32 -5.25 -14.80
CA LEU A 200 -12.89 -4.33 -15.80
C LEU A 200 -14.29 -4.78 -16.24
N ALA A 201 -15.22 -4.80 -15.29
CA ALA A 201 -16.60 -5.21 -15.53
C ALA A 201 -17.50 -4.00 -15.84
N VAL A 202 -18.56 -4.24 -16.64
CA VAL A 202 -19.65 -3.29 -16.85
C VAL A 202 -20.99 -4.01 -16.56
N VAL A 203 -21.70 -3.51 -15.57
CA VAL A 203 -23.05 -3.97 -15.20
C VAL A 203 -24.05 -3.01 -15.79
N VAL A 204 -25.08 -3.54 -16.44
CA VAL A 204 -26.13 -2.74 -17.10
C VAL A 204 -27.47 -3.08 -16.48
N ASP A 205 -27.94 -2.22 -15.60
CA ASP A 205 -29.27 -2.33 -14.99
C ASP A 205 -30.24 -1.37 -15.71
N THR A 206 -31.22 -1.92 -16.40
CA THR A 206 -32.22 -1.15 -17.14
C THR A 206 -33.43 -0.74 -16.30
N THR A 207 -33.40 -0.99 -15.00
CA THR A 207 -34.45 -0.58 -14.07
C THR A 207 -34.52 0.93 -13.99
N VAL A 208 -35.72 1.48 -14.10
CA VAL A 208 -35.98 2.93 -14.04
C VAL A 208 -36.73 3.25 -12.76
N GLY A 209 -36.23 4.27 -12.03
CA GLY A 209 -36.89 4.75 -10.80
C GLY A 209 -36.73 3.82 -9.60
N ALA A 210 -35.71 2.98 -9.57
CA ALA A 210 -35.32 2.25 -8.37
C ALA A 210 -34.90 3.20 -7.26
N ALA A 211 -35.11 2.83 -5.99
CA ALA A 211 -34.62 3.59 -4.84
C ALA A 211 -33.09 3.67 -4.84
N LEU A 212 -32.53 4.81 -4.44
CA LEU A 212 -31.07 5.01 -4.44
C LEU A 212 -30.35 3.99 -3.54
N ALA A 213 -30.92 3.60 -2.40
CA ALA A 213 -30.41 2.55 -1.53
C ALA A 213 -30.28 1.21 -2.28
N GLU A 214 -31.33 0.77 -2.98
CA GLU A 214 -31.30 -0.47 -3.76
C GLU A 214 -30.25 -0.43 -4.88
N VAL A 215 -30.13 0.69 -5.56
CA VAL A 215 -29.13 0.89 -6.62
C VAL A 215 -27.71 0.86 -6.04
N PHE A 216 -27.50 1.49 -4.90
CA PHE A 216 -26.20 1.52 -4.24
C PHE A 216 -25.79 0.12 -3.73
N ASP A 217 -26.70 -0.60 -3.09
CA ASP A 217 -26.44 -1.95 -2.60
C ASP A 217 -26.01 -2.89 -3.72
N LYS A 218 -26.70 -2.85 -4.88
CA LYS A 218 -26.32 -3.63 -6.05
C LYS A 218 -24.94 -3.20 -6.59
N ALA A 219 -24.72 -1.90 -6.76
CA ALA A 219 -23.45 -1.37 -7.26
C ALA A 219 -22.30 -1.70 -6.29
N TRP A 220 -22.54 -1.66 -4.98
CA TRP A 220 -21.57 -2.09 -3.98
C TRP A 220 -21.24 -3.56 -4.10
N ALA A 221 -22.23 -4.43 -4.06
CA ALA A 221 -22.04 -5.89 -4.06
C ALA A 221 -21.44 -6.40 -5.38
N GLU A 222 -21.88 -5.88 -6.51
CA GLU A 222 -21.50 -6.39 -7.82
C GLU A 222 -20.19 -5.77 -8.37
N LEU A 223 -19.86 -4.53 -7.96
CA LEU A 223 -18.76 -3.79 -8.53
C LEU A 223 -17.83 -3.16 -7.49
N PHE A 224 -18.33 -2.30 -6.62
CA PHE A 224 -17.49 -1.43 -5.80
C PHE A 224 -16.66 -2.17 -4.76
N VAL A 225 -17.25 -3.19 -4.12
CA VAL A 225 -16.55 -4.02 -3.13
C VAL A 225 -15.42 -4.86 -3.71
N LYS A 226 -15.40 -5.03 -5.04
CA LYS A 226 -14.40 -5.89 -5.72
C LYS A 226 -13.14 -5.15 -6.13
N ASN A 227 -13.18 -3.82 -6.21
CA ASN A 227 -12.15 -3.05 -6.90
C ASN A 227 -11.53 -1.99 -6.02
N LEU A 228 -10.22 -1.85 -6.08
CA LEU A 228 -9.49 -0.64 -5.75
C LEU A 228 -8.58 -0.26 -6.92
N ARG A 229 -8.08 0.95 -6.92
CA ARG A 229 -7.15 1.41 -7.92
C ARG A 229 -5.99 2.11 -7.23
N PHE A 230 -4.89 1.40 -7.08
CA PHE A 230 -3.75 1.84 -6.32
C PHE A 230 -2.47 1.77 -7.17
N ASN A 231 -1.66 2.81 -7.10
CA ASN A 231 -0.39 2.81 -7.79
C ASN A 231 0.64 1.98 -7.05
N ASN A 232 0.83 0.76 -7.53
CA ASN A 232 1.79 -0.17 -6.96
C ASN A 232 3.17 -0.10 -7.59
N TYR A 233 3.38 0.70 -8.64
CA TYR A 233 4.64 0.61 -9.34
C TYR A 233 5.37 1.92 -9.60
N LYS A 234 4.73 3.04 -9.86
CA LYS A 234 5.40 4.33 -9.92
C LYS A 234 4.73 5.29 -8.99
N HIS A 235 5.40 5.63 -7.91
CA HIS A 235 4.83 6.54 -6.94
C HIS A 235 4.73 7.94 -7.53
N THR A 236 3.52 8.36 -7.75
CA THR A 236 3.18 9.53 -8.56
C THR A 236 3.38 10.85 -7.85
N HIS A 237 3.74 10.87 -6.58
CA HIS A 237 3.96 12.09 -5.86
C HIS A 237 5.26 12.81 -6.22
N TYR A 238 6.13 12.18 -7.00
CA TYR A 238 7.44 12.71 -7.24
C TYR A 238 7.56 13.24 -8.64
N GLU A 239 8.08 14.46 -8.73
CA GLU A 239 8.44 15.07 -9.98
C GLU A 239 9.39 14.13 -10.76
N GLY A 240 9.08 13.88 -12.03
CA GLY A 240 9.84 12.95 -12.87
C GLY A 240 9.36 11.50 -12.87
N ALA A 241 8.34 11.14 -12.07
CA ALA A 241 7.63 9.91 -12.27
C ALA A 241 6.89 9.94 -13.62
N LYS A 242 6.87 8.80 -14.34
CA LYS A 242 6.29 8.69 -15.69
C LYS A 242 4.87 9.26 -15.80
N TYR A 243 4.09 9.17 -14.74
CA TYR A 243 2.69 9.55 -14.71
C TYR A 243 2.42 10.80 -13.85
N GLY A 244 3.43 11.35 -13.19
CA GLY A 244 3.25 12.51 -12.31
C GLY A 244 2.32 12.21 -11.13
N GLN A 245 1.69 13.26 -10.59
CA GLN A 245 0.78 13.17 -9.44
C GLN A 245 -0.52 12.41 -9.74
N TYR A 246 -0.97 12.42 -10.98
CA TYR A 246 -2.20 11.80 -11.46
C TYR A 246 -1.92 10.65 -12.44
N GLY A 247 -0.83 9.93 -12.24
CA GLY A 247 -0.53 8.77 -13.07
C GLY A 247 -1.57 7.66 -12.89
N PRO A 248 -1.68 6.79 -13.87
CA PRO A 248 -2.63 5.70 -13.81
C PRO A 248 -2.29 4.73 -12.69
N TYR A 249 -3.30 4.30 -12.00
CA TYR A 249 -3.24 3.24 -11.02
C TYR A 249 -3.78 1.95 -11.62
N GLU A 250 -3.18 0.83 -11.28
CA GLU A 250 -3.68 -0.48 -11.70
C GLU A 250 -4.92 -0.85 -10.88
N LEU A 251 -5.84 -1.59 -11.50
CA LEU A 251 -6.93 -2.23 -10.79
C LEU A 251 -6.40 -3.39 -9.96
N GLU A 252 -6.80 -3.43 -8.71
CA GLU A 252 -6.49 -4.49 -7.78
C GLU A 252 -7.77 -4.97 -7.09
N PRO A 253 -7.84 -6.22 -6.65
CA PRO A 253 -8.96 -6.68 -5.85
C PRO A 253 -9.02 -5.91 -4.53
N TYR A 254 -10.16 -5.30 -4.24
CA TYR A 254 -10.45 -4.82 -2.88
C TYR A 254 -10.89 -6.00 -2.01
N THR A 255 -10.60 -5.95 -0.70
CA THR A 255 -10.85 -7.11 0.19
C THR A 255 -10.20 -8.40 -0.33
N VAL A 256 -8.98 -8.27 -0.85
CA VAL A 256 -8.20 -9.40 -1.38
C VAL A 256 -8.10 -10.56 -0.39
N HIS A 257 -8.08 -10.28 0.91
CA HIS A 257 -8.06 -11.29 1.97
C HIS A 257 -9.30 -12.19 1.94
N GLU A 258 -10.50 -11.64 1.77
CA GLU A 258 -11.74 -12.45 1.67
C GLU A 258 -11.77 -13.29 0.40
N ALA A 259 -11.39 -12.69 -0.73
CA ALA A 259 -11.32 -13.38 -2.02
C ALA A 259 -10.34 -14.58 -2.01
N LEU A 260 -9.33 -14.53 -1.15
CA LEU A 260 -8.33 -15.59 -0.97
C LEU A 260 -8.68 -16.58 0.15
N GLY A 261 -9.87 -16.51 0.74
CA GLY A 261 -10.26 -17.33 1.89
C GLY A 261 -9.47 -17.01 3.16
N ILE A 262 -9.00 -15.77 3.27
CA ILE A 262 -8.25 -15.29 4.43
C ILE A 262 -9.19 -14.55 5.37
N LYS A 263 -9.20 -14.96 6.62
CA LYS A 263 -9.89 -14.24 7.70
C LYS A 263 -9.06 -13.06 8.17
N ARG A 264 -9.76 -12.02 8.59
CA ARG A 264 -9.18 -10.84 9.24
C ARG A 264 -9.80 -10.65 10.61
N GLU A 265 -8.97 -10.37 11.60
CA GLU A 265 -9.38 -9.90 12.93
C GLU A 265 -8.67 -8.58 13.24
N ILE A 266 -9.39 -7.64 13.83
CA ILE A 266 -8.86 -6.36 14.31
C ILE A 266 -8.81 -6.45 15.83
N VAL A 267 -7.62 -6.38 16.40
CA VAL A 267 -7.40 -6.54 17.83
C VAL A 267 -7.00 -5.22 18.45
N LYS A 268 -7.73 -4.81 19.48
CA LYS A 268 -7.39 -3.68 20.36
C LYS A 268 -7.07 -4.22 21.73
N LEU A 269 -5.86 -3.93 22.22
CA LEU A 269 -5.42 -4.34 23.55
C LEU A 269 -5.29 -3.13 24.45
N GLU A 270 -6.13 -3.04 25.48
CA GLU A 270 -6.08 -1.98 26.48
C GLU A 270 -4.75 -2.01 27.24
N GLN A 271 -4.15 -0.83 27.39
CA GLN A 271 -2.92 -0.65 28.14
C GLN A 271 -3.20 0.03 29.48
N TYR A 272 -2.54 -0.44 30.53
CA TYR A 272 -2.63 0.20 31.82
C TYR A 272 -1.99 1.60 31.76
N ASN A 273 -2.78 2.65 32.04
CA ASN A 273 -2.37 4.05 31.97
C ASN A 273 -1.88 4.55 30.60
N GLY A 274 -2.37 3.97 29.49
CA GLY A 274 -1.96 4.36 28.14
C GLY A 274 -3.08 4.24 27.10
N LEU A 275 -2.78 4.64 25.87
CA LEU A 275 -3.66 4.38 24.75
C LEU A 275 -3.60 2.90 24.38
N PRO A 276 -4.72 2.30 23.91
CA PRO A 276 -4.74 0.89 23.53
C PRO A 276 -3.78 0.62 22.38
N TRP A 277 -3.25 -0.60 22.31
CA TRP A 277 -2.52 -1.08 21.14
C TRP A 277 -3.49 -1.64 20.11
N LEU A 278 -3.14 -1.49 18.83
CA LEU A 278 -3.92 -1.97 17.70
C LEU A 278 -3.05 -2.85 16.80
N TRP A 279 -3.60 -3.99 16.37
CA TRP A 279 -3.04 -4.74 15.25
C TRP A 279 -4.15 -5.46 14.48
N TYR A 280 -3.82 -5.85 13.23
CA TYR A 280 -4.66 -6.64 12.36
C TYR A 280 -4.04 -8.02 12.19
N GLU A 281 -4.84 -9.06 12.34
CA GLU A 281 -4.47 -10.46 12.11
C GLU A 281 -5.12 -10.93 10.82
N TYR A 282 -4.34 -11.62 9.96
CA TYR A 282 -4.84 -12.21 8.73
C TYR A 282 -4.33 -13.64 8.62
N TRP A 283 -5.21 -14.59 8.33
CA TRP A 283 -4.82 -16.00 8.18
C TRP A 283 -5.76 -16.74 7.23
N PRO A 284 -5.24 -17.68 6.40
CA PRO A 284 -6.09 -18.67 5.74
C PRO A 284 -6.92 -19.43 6.77
N GLU A 285 -8.23 -19.46 6.57
CA GLU A 285 -9.21 -19.90 7.61
C GLU A 285 -8.87 -21.25 8.23
N GLU A 286 -8.51 -22.23 7.41
CA GLU A 286 -8.23 -23.58 7.85
C GLU A 286 -6.94 -23.72 8.68
N LEU A 287 -6.00 -22.76 8.62
CA LEU A 287 -4.75 -22.90 9.35
C LEU A 287 -4.93 -22.90 10.87
N MET A 288 -5.90 -22.15 11.37
CA MET A 288 -6.11 -22.05 12.81
C MET A 288 -7.02 -23.18 13.34
N THR A 289 -7.58 -24.02 12.46
CA THR A 289 -8.37 -25.19 12.83
C THR A 289 -7.65 -26.50 12.58
N ASP A 290 -6.98 -26.64 11.44
CA ASP A 290 -6.52 -27.93 10.91
C ASP A 290 -5.00 -28.10 10.93
N ALA A 291 -4.23 -27.00 10.99
CA ALA A 291 -2.78 -27.09 11.00
C ALA A 291 -2.23 -27.67 12.31
N PRO A 292 -1.18 -28.51 12.25
CA PRO A 292 -0.49 -28.99 13.42
C PRO A 292 0.07 -27.85 14.29
N ALA A 293 0.25 -28.11 15.58
CA ALA A 293 0.91 -27.18 16.47
C ALA A 293 2.32 -26.85 15.97
N ALA A 294 2.73 -25.58 16.12
CA ALA A 294 4.03 -25.05 15.71
C ALA A 294 4.39 -25.35 14.24
N SER A 295 3.42 -25.24 13.31
CA SER A 295 3.63 -25.50 11.90
C SER A 295 3.41 -24.30 10.98
N VAL A 296 2.77 -23.22 11.45
CA VAL A 296 2.38 -22.05 10.66
C VAL A 296 3.37 -20.90 10.87
N PRO A 297 4.08 -20.44 9.84
CA PRO A 297 4.95 -19.29 9.93
C PRO A 297 4.21 -18.00 10.24
N VAL A 298 4.91 -17.01 10.82
CA VAL A 298 4.35 -15.69 11.15
C VAL A 298 5.12 -14.61 10.40
N MET A 299 4.38 -13.77 9.66
CA MET A 299 4.90 -12.57 9.01
C MET A 299 4.41 -11.34 9.76
N VAL A 300 5.33 -10.59 10.35
CA VAL A 300 5.08 -9.29 10.97
C VAL A 300 5.28 -8.21 9.93
N LEU A 301 4.28 -7.37 9.72
CA LEU A 301 4.34 -6.23 8.82
C LEU A 301 4.33 -4.91 9.62
N LEU A 302 5.08 -3.92 9.13
CA LEU A 302 5.23 -2.61 9.75
C LEU A 302 5.03 -1.52 8.71
N HIS A 303 4.01 -0.70 8.89
CA HIS A 303 3.65 0.35 7.94
C HIS A 303 4.66 1.50 7.87
N GLY A 304 4.61 2.26 6.78
CA GLY A 304 5.39 3.48 6.58
C GLY A 304 4.94 4.62 7.50
N ASN A 305 5.74 5.68 7.54
CA ASN A 305 5.42 6.83 8.37
C ASN A 305 4.04 7.42 8.04
N THR A 306 3.21 7.64 9.05
CA THR A 306 1.84 8.17 8.92
C THR A 306 0.86 7.30 8.11
N ASN A 307 1.25 6.10 7.73
CA ASN A 307 0.34 5.10 7.20
C ASN A 307 -0.39 4.37 8.34
N ASP A 308 -1.12 3.34 8.02
CA ASP A 308 -1.85 2.51 8.97
C ASP A 308 -1.63 1.01 8.67
N PRO A 309 -1.96 0.14 9.64
CA PRO A 309 -1.78 -1.30 9.50
C PRO A 309 -2.50 -1.89 8.28
N ARG A 310 -3.73 -1.48 8.01
CA ARG A 310 -4.50 -2.00 6.88
C ARG A 310 -3.84 -1.65 5.55
N THR A 311 -3.40 -0.40 5.38
CA THR A 311 -2.70 0.03 4.15
C THR A 311 -1.47 -0.82 3.89
N GLN A 312 -0.66 -1.11 4.90
CA GLN A 312 0.53 -1.94 4.73
C GLN A 312 0.17 -3.38 4.39
N ALA A 313 -0.79 -3.97 5.08
CA ALA A 313 -1.21 -5.34 4.81
C ALA A 313 -1.68 -5.50 3.35
N GLU A 314 -2.57 -4.62 2.90
CA GLU A 314 -3.20 -4.70 1.58
C GLU A 314 -2.28 -4.27 0.42
N THR A 315 -1.26 -3.42 0.65
CA THR A 315 -0.33 -2.96 -0.41
C THR A 315 0.99 -3.69 -0.47
N SER A 316 1.33 -4.44 0.56
CA SER A 316 2.63 -5.12 0.61
C SER A 316 2.72 -6.34 -0.31
N GLY A 317 1.58 -6.95 -0.70
CA GLY A 317 1.51 -8.21 -1.43
C GLY A 317 1.56 -9.46 -0.53
N PHE A 318 1.80 -9.31 0.77
CA PHE A 318 1.91 -10.45 1.67
C PHE A 318 0.59 -11.16 1.95
N ILE A 319 -0.55 -10.49 1.79
CA ILE A 319 -1.86 -11.15 1.88
C ILE A 319 -2.03 -12.17 0.74
N GLN A 320 -1.66 -11.80 -0.50
CA GLN A 320 -1.68 -12.70 -1.65
C GLN A 320 -0.74 -13.88 -1.46
N VAL A 321 0.48 -13.60 -0.96
CA VAL A 321 1.47 -14.64 -0.69
C VAL A 321 1.00 -15.56 0.45
N ALA A 322 0.40 -15.02 1.52
CA ALA A 322 -0.14 -15.81 2.62
C ALA A 322 -1.26 -16.76 2.17
N GLY A 323 -2.13 -16.30 1.27
CA GLY A 323 -3.18 -17.13 0.68
C GLY A 323 -2.63 -18.30 -0.13
N LYS A 324 -1.47 -18.13 -0.77
CA LYS A 324 -0.82 -19.15 -1.58
C LYS A 324 0.11 -20.07 -0.76
N GLU A 325 0.95 -19.48 0.08
CA GLU A 325 2.06 -20.16 0.78
C GLU A 325 1.68 -20.60 2.20
N ARG A 326 0.49 -20.24 2.64
CA ARG A 326 -0.15 -20.71 3.88
C ARG A 326 0.60 -20.30 5.15
N PHE A 327 0.61 -18.99 5.48
CA PHE A 327 1.16 -18.45 6.71
C PHE A 327 0.26 -17.37 7.34
N PHE A 328 0.52 -17.05 8.59
CA PHE A 328 -0.18 -16.01 9.36
C PHE A 328 0.49 -14.65 9.14
N VAL A 329 -0.29 -13.61 8.95
CA VAL A 329 0.17 -12.22 8.84
C VAL A 329 -0.33 -11.41 10.01
N VAL A 330 0.53 -10.66 10.65
CA VAL A 330 0.14 -9.64 11.64
C VAL A 330 0.68 -8.29 11.21
N GLU A 331 -0.20 -7.30 11.17
CA GLU A 331 0.14 -5.91 10.87
C GLU A 331 -0.15 -5.03 12.08
N MET A 332 0.86 -4.27 12.53
CA MET A 332 0.83 -3.57 13.81
C MET A 332 0.82 -2.05 13.65
N GLU A 333 0.01 -1.36 14.49
CA GLU A 333 0.13 0.09 14.70
C GLU A 333 1.33 0.37 15.61
N TRP A 334 2.50 0.27 15.04
CA TRP A 334 3.76 0.33 15.79
C TRP A 334 4.20 1.74 16.14
N GLN A 335 3.82 2.75 15.34
CA GLN A 335 4.19 4.16 15.56
C GLN A 335 3.35 4.85 16.64
N GLY A 336 2.13 4.39 16.79
CA GLY A 336 1.10 5.09 17.53
C GLY A 336 0.42 6.20 16.72
N SER A 337 -0.76 6.57 17.16
CA SER A 337 -1.60 7.62 16.59
C SER A 337 -2.26 8.43 17.69
N LYS A 338 -3.21 9.29 17.35
CA LYS A 338 -4.01 10.00 18.35
C LYS A 338 -4.85 9.05 19.22
N ASP A 339 -5.25 7.89 18.68
CA ASP A 339 -6.16 6.95 19.32
C ASP A 339 -5.47 5.67 19.81
N PHE A 340 -4.22 5.41 19.38
CA PHE A 340 -3.48 4.19 19.69
C PHE A 340 -2.06 4.48 20.15
N GLY A 341 -1.62 3.72 21.16
CA GLY A 341 -0.28 3.84 21.72
C GLY A 341 0.79 3.25 20.81
N ALA A 342 1.97 3.87 20.76
CA ALA A 342 3.12 3.32 20.09
C ALA A 342 3.61 2.04 20.77
N MET A 343 3.85 0.97 20.00
CA MET A 343 4.37 -0.29 20.53
C MET A 343 5.88 -0.25 20.74
N GLY A 344 6.61 0.42 19.83
CA GLY A 344 8.06 0.34 19.80
C GLY A 344 8.57 -1.09 19.59
N TYR A 345 9.85 -1.33 19.84
CA TYR A 345 10.46 -2.66 19.61
C TYR A 345 10.00 -3.72 20.61
N ASP A 346 9.82 -3.33 21.88
CA ASP A 346 9.40 -4.25 22.94
C ASP A 346 7.93 -4.61 22.82
N GLY A 347 7.08 -3.67 22.41
CA GLY A 347 5.68 -3.95 22.16
C GLY A 347 5.46 -4.90 20.98
N VAL A 348 6.25 -4.76 19.91
CA VAL A 348 6.23 -5.71 18.78
C VAL A 348 6.56 -7.13 19.27
N GLU A 349 7.60 -7.30 20.10
CA GLU A 349 7.94 -8.60 20.69
C GLU A 349 6.84 -9.14 21.60
N GLN A 350 6.20 -8.27 22.40
CA GLN A 350 5.09 -8.66 23.26
C GLN A 350 3.87 -9.14 22.46
N VAL A 351 3.50 -8.45 21.37
CA VAL A 351 2.40 -8.88 20.49
C VAL A 351 2.70 -10.24 19.87
N ILE A 352 3.93 -10.48 19.41
CA ILE A 352 4.35 -11.80 18.93
C ILE A 352 4.15 -12.87 20.02
N GLY A 353 4.54 -12.59 21.27
CA GLY A 353 4.33 -13.50 22.40
C GLY A 353 2.85 -13.79 22.68
N ILE A 354 1.98 -12.77 22.57
CA ILE A 354 0.53 -12.92 22.70
C ILE A 354 -0.02 -13.83 21.60
N LEU A 355 0.39 -13.62 20.33
CA LEU A 355 -0.06 -14.43 19.20
C LEU A 355 0.37 -15.89 19.34
N LEU A 356 1.63 -16.15 19.69
CA LEU A 356 2.13 -17.51 19.91
C LEU A 356 1.44 -18.24 21.06
N ALA A 357 0.98 -17.50 22.07
CA ALA A 357 0.16 -18.06 23.15
C ALA A 357 -1.32 -18.27 22.75
N LYS A 358 -1.87 -17.37 21.93
CA LYS A 358 -3.26 -17.44 21.44
C LYS A 358 -3.46 -18.57 20.43
N TYR A 359 -2.48 -18.80 19.56
CA TYR A 359 -2.57 -19.74 18.44
C TYR A 359 -1.47 -20.79 18.50
N PRO A 360 -1.75 -21.98 19.05
CA PRO A 360 -0.73 -23.05 19.17
C PRO A 360 -0.20 -23.55 17.82
N GLN A 361 -0.89 -23.28 16.71
CA GLN A 361 -0.45 -23.62 15.35
C GLN A 361 0.75 -22.79 14.89
N LEU A 362 0.93 -21.58 15.43
CA LEU A 362 2.02 -20.68 15.02
C LEU A 362 3.39 -21.25 15.40
N ASP A 363 4.33 -21.16 14.48
CA ASP A 363 5.69 -21.70 14.64
C ASP A 363 6.64 -20.63 15.20
N PRO A 364 7.07 -20.74 16.45
CA PRO A 364 7.99 -19.78 17.05
C PRO A 364 9.39 -19.78 16.40
N SER A 365 9.73 -20.78 15.61
CA SER A 365 10.99 -20.86 14.87
C SER A 365 10.95 -20.10 13.53
N ARG A 366 9.77 -19.77 13.01
CA ARG A 366 9.57 -19.12 11.71
C ARG A 366 8.77 -17.82 11.83
N VAL A 367 9.34 -16.88 12.60
CA VAL A 367 8.83 -15.52 12.76
C VAL A 367 9.69 -14.58 11.91
N TYR A 368 9.05 -13.85 11.02
CA TYR A 368 9.70 -12.92 10.09
C TYR A 368 9.15 -11.51 10.25
N ALA A 369 9.93 -10.49 9.88
CA ALA A 369 9.45 -9.10 9.89
C ALA A 369 9.80 -8.38 8.60
N GLN A 370 8.87 -7.57 8.13
CA GLN A 370 9.02 -6.71 6.96
C GLN A 370 8.36 -5.35 7.23
N GLY A 371 8.80 -4.30 6.55
CA GLY A 371 8.14 -3.01 6.61
C GLY A 371 8.43 -2.13 5.40
N LEU A 372 7.66 -1.04 5.29
CA LEU A 372 7.83 0.00 4.29
C LEU A 372 8.43 1.25 4.92
N SER A 373 9.43 1.90 4.27
CA SER A 373 9.92 3.23 4.69
C SER A 373 10.32 3.26 6.18
N ALA A 374 9.62 4.01 7.02
CA ALA A 374 9.81 4.01 8.47
C ALA A 374 9.64 2.60 9.08
N GLY A 375 8.68 1.82 8.60
CA GLY A 375 8.51 0.41 8.98
C GLY A 375 9.69 -0.46 8.55
N SER A 376 10.29 -0.19 7.37
CA SER A 376 11.50 -0.87 6.92
C SER A 376 12.68 -0.57 7.84
N ILE A 377 12.86 0.69 8.25
CA ILE A 377 13.90 1.09 9.21
C ILE A 377 13.68 0.36 10.55
N THR A 378 12.43 0.26 10.99
CA THR A 378 12.06 -0.45 12.23
C THR A 378 12.29 -1.95 12.12
N ALA A 379 11.89 -2.60 11.01
CA ALA A 379 12.16 -4.03 10.77
C ALA A 379 13.67 -4.32 10.73
N THR A 380 14.45 -3.45 10.08
CA THR A 380 15.92 -3.51 10.07
C THR A 380 16.48 -3.41 11.49
N ALA A 381 15.97 -2.48 12.31
CA ALA A 381 16.40 -2.36 13.71
C ALA A 381 15.95 -3.53 14.59
N LEU A 382 14.78 -4.10 14.36
CA LEU A 382 14.30 -5.31 15.03
C LEU A 382 15.22 -6.51 14.78
N GLY A 383 15.69 -6.70 13.54
CA GLY A 383 16.66 -7.74 13.20
C GLY A 383 17.99 -7.61 13.96
N ILE A 384 18.35 -6.39 14.37
CA ILE A 384 19.51 -6.14 15.24
C ILE A 384 19.14 -6.37 16.71
N ARG A 385 18.16 -5.66 17.22
CA ARG A 385 17.79 -5.58 18.63
C ARG A 385 17.14 -6.85 19.17
N LYS A 386 16.32 -7.49 18.31
CA LYS A 386 15.53 -8.69 18.64
C LYS A 386 15.92 -9.88 17.75
N SER A 387 17.21 -9.97 17.41
CA SER A 387 17.76 -11.02 16.53
C SER A 387 17.46 -12.44 17.03
N TYR A 388 17.15 -12.61 18.30
CA TYR A 388 16.77 -13.88 18.91
C TYR A 388 15.29 -14.26 18.71
N VAL A 389 14.47 -13.33 18.19
CA VAL A 389 13.04 -13.56 17.91
C VAL A 389 12.85 -13.96 16.45
N PHE A 390 13.48 -13.22 15.52
CA PHE A 390 13.22 -13.34 14.09
C PHE A 390 14.16 -14.34 13.41
N ALA A 391 13.60 -15.15 12.50
CA ALA A 391 14.37 -16.02 11.62
C ALA A 391 14.99 -15.25 10.44
N ALA A 392 14.30 -14.25 9.92
CA ALA A 392 14.79 -13.28 8.94
C ALA A 392 14.02 -11.96 9.04
N VAL A 393 14.63 -10.88 8.57
CA VAL A 393 13.98 -9.56 8.47
C VAL A 393 14.27 -8.91 7.13
N GLY A 394 13.42 -7.96 6.74
CA GLY A 394 13.62 -7.22 5.50
C GLY A 394 12.83 -5.92 5.44
N GLY A 395 13.01 -5.19 4.37
CA GLY A 395 12.30 -3.95 4.21
C GLY A 395 12.30 -3.41 2.79
N ASN A 396 11.26 -2.63 2.51
CA ASN A 396 11.08 -1.88 1.29
C ASN A 396 11.39 -0.41 1.55
N CYS A 397 12.21 0.18 0.69
CA CYS A 397 12.47 1.63 0.66
C CYS A 397 12.92 2.21 2.00
N GLY A 398 13.82 1.52 2.72
CA GLY A 398 14.41 1.95 3.99
C GLY A 398 15.83 1.47 4.14
N GLY A 399 16.41 1.65 5.34
CA GLY A 399 17.79 1.25 5.60
C GLY A 399 18.27 1.77 6.95
N ILE A 400 19.59 1.97 7.12
CA ILE A 400 20.19 2.56 8.31
C ILE A 400 20.78 3.93 7.97
N PHE A 401 20.25 4.97 8.57
CA PHE A 401 20.69 6.35 8.31
C PHE A 401 21.82 6.76 9.24
N SER A 402 22.81 7.46 8.68
CA SER A 402 23.85 8.13 9.46
C SER A 402 23.28 9.36 10.17
N GLY A 403 23.66 9.55 11.45
CA GLY A 403 23.21 10.67 12.26
C GLY A 403 21.91 10.44 13.02
N ALA A 404 21.70 11.20 14.08
CA ALA A 404 20.52 11.10 14.92
C ALA A 404 19.29 11.66 14.22
N ARG A 405 18.26 10.85 13.98
CA ARG A 405 16.91 11.32 13.70
C ARG A 405 16.08 11.27 14.99
N ARG A 406 15.44 12.40 15.30
CA ARG A 406 14.68 12.56 16.54
C ARG A 406 13.60 11.48 16.68
N GLY A 407 13.71 10.70 17.73
CA GLY A 407 12.63 9.95 18.40
C GLY A 407 12.30 8.57 17.84
N LEU A 408 12.17 8.37 16.55
CA LEU A 408 11.69 7.11 15.95
C LEU A 408 12.82 6.22 15.39
N PHE A 409 13.97 6.81 15.01
CA PHE A 409 15.03 6.10 14.31
C PHE A 409 16.34 6.21 15.08
N SER A 410 16.98 5.07 15.32
CA SER A 410 18.34 5.04 15.84
C SER A 410 19.33 5.44 14.74
N SER A 411 20.40 6.14 15.14
CA SER A 411 21.52 6.37 14.23
C SER A 411 22.25 5.06 13.91
N TYR A 412 22.98 5.03 12.81
CA TYR A 412 23.84 3.91 12.44
C TYR A 412 24.75 3.48 13.59
N ASP A 413 25.47 4.44 14.22
CA ASP A 413 26.39 4.17 15.31
C ASP A 413 25.70 3.58 16.54
N SER A 414 24.50 4.06 16.86
CA SER A 414 23.70 3.53 17.96
C SER A 414 23.25 2.08 17.72
N LEU A 415 22.76 1.80 16.52
CA LEU A 415 22.35 0.43 16.15
C LEU A 415 23.54 -0.52 16.13
N TRP A 416 24.69 -0.06 15.64
CA TRP A 416 25.91 -0.84 15.62
C TRP A 416 26.40 -1.16 17.03
N ALA A 417 26.46 -0.18 17.93
CA ALA A 417 26.85 -0.38 19.33
C ALA A 417 25.91 -1.37 20.03
N GLU A 418 24.60 -1.25 19.79
CA GLU A 418 23.59 -2.18 20.34
C GLU A 418 23.75 -3.60 19.77
N ALA A 419 24.00 -3.73 18.47
CA ALA A 419 24.22 -5.01 17.82
C ALA A 419 25.44 -5.74 18.39
N THR A 420 26.54 -5.04 18.63
CA THR A 420 27.76 -5.62 19.22
C THR A 420 27.57 -6.06 20.67
N GLN A 421 26.74 -5.38 21.44
CA GLN A 421 26.48 -5.71 22.84
C GLN A 421 25.50 -6.87 23.02
N LYS A 422 24.40 -6.88 22.26
CA LYS A 422 23.25 -7.75 22.53
C LYS A 422 23.15 -8.97 21.62
N ARG A 423 23.71 -8.90 20.43
CA ARG A 423 23.53 -9.93 19.42
C ARG A 423 24.13 -11.29 19.78
N GLY A 424 25.28 -11.30 20.45
CA GLY A 424 26.07 -12.51 20.61
C GLY A 424 26.51 -13.08 19.26
N ALA A 425 26.41 -14.40 19.10
CA ALA A 425 26.76 -15.12 17.86
C ALA A 425 25.54 -15.40 16.94
N VAL A 426 24.48 -14.63 17.04
CA VAL A 426 23.23 -14.84 16.27
C VAL A 426 23.38 -14.28 14.86
N GLU A 427 23.39 -15.16 13.86
CA GLU A 427 23.30 -14.75 12.44
C GLU A 427 21.88 -14.27 12.13
N MET A 428 21.76 -13.24 11.27
CA MET A 428 20.47 -12.68 10.87
C MET A 428 20.40 -12.50 9.34
N PRO A 429 19.57 -13.28 8.66
CA PRO A 429 19.24 -13.05 7.26
C PRO A 429 18.51 -11.73 7.06
N TYR A 430 18.88 -10.98 6.00
CA TYR A 430 18.33 -9.68 5.69
C TYR A 430 17.96 -9.55 4.21
N CYS A 431 16.74 -9.11 3.91
CA CYS A 431 16.29 -8.80 2.55
C CYS A 431 16.05 -7.30 2.39
N SER A 432 16.71 -6.68 1.43
CA SER A 432 16.60 -5.26 1.12
C SER A 432 15.94 -5.07 -0.25
N ILE A 433 14.78 -4.41 -0.29
CA ILE A 433 14.06 -4.07 -1.53
C ILE A 433 14.10 -2.56 -1.72
N LEU A 434 14.51 -2.12 -2.91
CA LEU A 434 14.84 -0.74 -3.23
C LEU A 434 14.18 -0.34 -4.54
N GLY A 435 13.54 0.83 -4.57
CA GLY A 435 13.12 1.46 -5.83
C GLY A 435 14.25 2.31 -6.42
N THR A 436 14.61 2.11 -7.69
CA THR A 436 15.73 2.90 -8.27
C THR A 436 15.36 4.34 -8.59
N ALA A 437 14.06 4.67 -8.65
CA ALA A 437 13.52 6.02 -8.80
C ALA A 437 12.97 6.60 -7.48
N ASP A 438 13.33 6.02 -6.34
CA ASP A 438 12.93 6.50 -5.03
C ASP A 438 13.61 7.84 -4.71
N LEU A 439 12.81 8.90 -4.48
CA LEU A 439 13.29 10.24 -4.15
C LEU A 439 13.21 10.55 -2.64
N VAL A 440 12.52 9.71 -1.85
CA VAL A 440 12.38 9.88 -0.38
C VAL A 440 13.54 9.21 0.35
N VAL A 441 13.86 7.98 -0.05
CA VAL A 441 15.04 7.22 0.38
C VAL A 441 15.84 6.89 -0.88
N PRO A 442 16.65 7.83 -1.38
CA PRO A 442 17.24 7.71 -2.69
C PRO A 442 18.11 6.48 -2.86
N PHE A 443 17.91 5.81 -3.99
CA PHE A 443 18.84 4.81 -4.45
C PHE A 443 20.24 5.45 -4.63
N TYR A 444 21.27 4.70 -4.36
CA TYR A 444 22.64 5.22 -4.48
C TYR A 444 23.14 5.20 -5.93
N THR A 445 24.10 6.06 -6.20
CA THR A 445 24.82 6.18 -7.47
C THR A 445 26.31 6.23 -7.20
N LYS A 446 27.12 6.22 -8.25
CA LYS A 446 28.58 6.38 -8.14
C LYS A 446 29.00 7.65 -7.39
N ASP A 447 28.15 8.69 -7.40
CA ASP A 447 28.48 10.00 -6.82
C ASP A 447 28.02 10.14 -5.35
N ASN A 448 27.13 9.25 -4.85
CA ASN A 448 26.50 9.40 -3.53
C ASN A 448 26.40 8.11 -2.70
N TYR A 449 27.06 7.02 -3.09
CA TYR A 449 26.91 5.75 -2.37
C TYR A 449 27.50 5.77 -0.95
N LYS A 450 28.56 6.57 -0.71
CA LYS A 450 29.20 6.65 0.62
C LYS A 450 28.24 7.23 1.65
N GLY A 451 27.94 6.45 2.69
CA GLY A 451 26.98 6.82 3.72
C GLY A 451 25.52 6.69 3.33
N ASN A 452 25.22 6.08 2.19
CA ASN A 452 23.85 5.78 1.78
C ASN A 452 23.20 4.76 2.76
N SER A 453 21.91 4.94 3.04
CA SER A 453 21.19 4.14 4.05
C SER A 453 21.13 2.65 3.74
N PHE A 454 21.06 2.29 2.46
CA PHE A 454 21.05 0.89 2.04
C PHE A 454 22.40 0.23 2.24
N LEU A 455 23.48 0.87 1.83
CA LEU A 455 24.85 0.38 2.07
C LEU A 455 25.16 0.27 3.56
N ASN A 456 24.73 1.25 4.36
CA ASN A 456 24.86 1.17 5.80
C ASN A 456 24.14 -0.05 6.38
N ALA A 457 22.94 -0.38 5.86
CA ALA A 457 22.21 -1.57 6.30
C ALA A 457 22.94 -2.85 5.87
N TRP A 458 23.38 -2.95 4.61
CA TRP A 458 24.14 -4.12 4.15
C TRP A 458 25.43 -4.31 4.95
N ASN A 459 26.21 -3.25 5.14
CA ASN A 459 27.45 -3.27 5.90
C ASN A 459 27.24 -3.68 7.36
N THR A 460 26.17 -3.17 7.98
CA THR A 460 25.80 -3.57 9.35
C THR A 460 25.48 -5.06 9.42
N TYR A 461 24.67 -5.57 8.48
CA TYR A 461 24.32 -6.98 8.45
C TYR A 461 25.48 -7.88 8.02
N GLN A 462 26.37 -7.45 7.14
CA GLN A 462 27.61 -8.15 6.83
C GLN A 462 28.48 -8.30 8.09
N GLN A 463 28.71 -7.22 8.81
CA GLN A 463 29.45 -7.25 10.08
C GLN A 463 28.80 -8.14 11.13
N MET A 464 27.47 -7.98 11.34
CA MET A 464 26.70 -8.82 12.27
C MET A 464 26.88 -10.30 11.96
N ASN A 465 26.89 -10.64 10.71
CA ASN A 465 27.01 -12.02 10.24
C ASN A 465 28.45 -12.52 10.13
N GLY A 466 29.45 -11.68 10.46
CA GLY A 466 30.86 -12.03 10.33
C GLY A 466 31.28 -12.26 8.87
N MET A 467 30.81 -11.40 7.98
CA MET A 467 31.12 -11.35 6.56
C MET A 467 32.04 -10.15 6.27
N ASP A 468 32.72 -10.17 5.15
CA ASP A 468 33.47 -9.01 4.67
C ASP A 468 32.53 -7.86 4.34
N VAL A 469 32.92 -6.64 4.74
CA VAL A 469 32.11 -5.44 4.58
C VAL A 469 32.37 -4.80 3.21
N THR A 470 31.31 -4.46 2.51
CA THR A 470 31.38 -3.78 1.20
C THR A 470 31.62 -2.29 1.40
N THR A 471 32.85 -1.81 1.20
CA THR A 471 33.22 -0.39 1.40
C THR A 471 33.35 0.41 0.12
N GLU A 472 33.69 -0.23 -0.97
CA GLU A 472 33.91 0.40 -2.28
C GLU A 472 33.01 -0.25 -3.33
N LEU A 473 32.49 0.59 -4.24
CA LEU A 473 31.65 0.16 -5.35
C LEU A 473 32.33 0.48 -6.68
N ASP A 474 32.27 -0.46 -7.62
CA ASP A 474 32.76 -0.30 -9.00
C ASP A 474 31.60 -0.36 -10.00
N PHE A 475 31.09 0.79 -10.38
CA PHE A 475 30.01 0.92 -11.35
C PHE A 475 30.43 0.60 -12.81
N ALA A 476 31.71 0.33 -13.06
CA ALA A 476 32.14 -0.23 -14.34
C ALA A 476 31.89 -1.74 -14.40
N THR A 477 31.96 -2.44 -13.27
CA THR A 477 31.67 -3.87 -13.17
C THR A 477 30.16 -4.14 -13.17
N ASP A 478 29.38 -3.40 -12.39
CA ASP A 478 27.91 -3.47 -12.39
C ASP A 478 27.33 -2.05 -12.33
N ALA A 479 26.67 -1.65 -13.42
CA ALA A 479 26.13 -0.30 -13.56
C ALA A 479 24.98 0.03 -12.58
N LEU A 480 24.29 -0.99 -12.05
CA LEU A 480 23.17 -0.82 -11.12
C LEU A 480 23.62 -0.85 -9.67
N PHE A 481 24.33 -1.90 -9.26
CA PHE A 481 24.70 -2.10 -7.86
C PHE A 481 26.13 -1.63 -7.54
N GLY A 482 26.98 -1.46 -8.55
CA GLY A 482 28.39 -1.16 -8.35
C GLY A 482 29.19 -2.29 -7.70
N LEU A 483 28.66 -3.51 -7.74
CA LEU A 483 29.30 -4.71 -7.20
C LEU A 483 28.72 -5.99 -7.83
N GLU A 484 29.54 -7.01 -7.88
CA GLU A 484 29.13 -8.33 -8.37
C GLU A 484 28.40 -9.09 -7.24
N LEU A 485 27.07 -9.17 -7.35
CA LEU A 485 26.25 -9.99 -6.46
C LEU A 485 26.21 -11.44 -6.98
N ALA A 486 26.30 -12.40 -6.08
CA ALA A 486 26.13 -13.80 -6.42
C ALA A 486 24.67 -14.10 -6.83
N ASP A 487 24.49 -15.13 -7.67
CA ASP A 487 23.18 -15.60 -8.15
C ASP A 487 22.28 -14.47 -8.67
N ARG A 488 22.85 -13.59 -9.49
CA ARG A 488 22.11 -12.50 -10.13
C ARG A 488 20.94 -13.03 -10.97
N GLN A 489 19.79 -12.44 -10.79
CA GLN A 489 18.58 -12.74 -11.55
C GLN A 489 17.83 -11.47 -11.93
N THR A 490 17.28 -11.48 -13.13
CA THR A 490 16.30 -10.49 -13.59
C THR A 490 14.92 -11.14 -13.59
N ILE A 491 14.00 -10.54 -12.83
CA ILE A 491 12.61 -10.97 -12.77
C ILE A 491 11.75 -9.87 -13.41
N VAL A 492 11.02 -10.20 -14.47
CA VAL A 492 10.09 -9.27 -15.12
C VAL A 492 8.68 -9.66 -14.70
N THR A 493 7.93 -8.69 -14.19
CA THR A 493 6.54 -8.92 -13.76
C THR A 493 5.57 -8.53 -14.86
N ASN A 494 4.36 -9.09 -14.81
CA ASN A 494 3.27 -8.70 -15.71
C ASN A 494 2.54 -7.43 -15.24
N LYS A 495 2.94 -6.84 -14.12
CA LYS A 495 2.35 -5.60 -13.62
C LYS A 495 2.84 -4.39 -14.41
N GLY A 496 1.90 -3.50 -14.74
CA GLY A 496 2.15 -2.30 -15.51
C GLY A 496 2.81 -2.59 -16.86
N GLU A 497 3.96 -1.98 -17.12
CA GLU A 497 4.73 -2.15 -18.35
C GLU A 497 5.80 -3.25 -18.25
N GLY A 498 5.62 -4.23 -17.39
CA GLY A 498 6.60 -5.27 -17.15
C GLY A 498 7.77 -4.76 -16.30
N ILE A 499 7.49 -4.31 -15.08
CA ILE A 499 8.50 -3.79 -14.16
C ILE A 499 9.52 -4.87 -13.82
N ARG A 500 10.79 -4.49 -13.95
CA ARG A 500 11.92 -5.38 -13.74
C ARG A 500 12.44 -5.28 -12.33
N MET A 501 12.66 -6.43 -11.70
CA MET A 501 13.45 -6.56 -10.47
C MET A 501 14.80 -7.18 -10.79
N GLU A 502 15.88 -6.55 -10.34
CA GLU A 502 17.24 -7.09 -10.36
C GLU A 502 17.57 -7.59 -8.96
N THR A 503 18.00 -8.84 -8.84
CA THR A 503 18.25 -9.46 -7.53
C THR A 503 19.62 -10.11 -7.46
N GLY A 504 20.16 -10.25 -6.23
CA GLY A 504 21.39 -10.98 -5.98
C GLY A 504 21.62 -11.19 -4.48
N TYR A 505 22.70 -11.85 -4.14
CA TYR A 505 22.97 -12.26 -2.76
C TYR A 505 24.40 -11.97 -2.33
N PHE A 506 24.55 -11.77 -1.00
CA PHE A 506 25.84 -11.93 -0.30
C PHE A 506 25.81 -13.22 0.51
N TYR A 507 26.84 -14.03 0.36
CA TYR A 507 26.95 -15.34 0.97
C TYR A 507 27.96 -15.38 2.11
N LYS A 508 27.66 -16.17 3.15
CA LYS A 508 28.62 -16.66 4.13
C LYS A 508 28.70 -18.19 4.03
N GLY A 509 29.74 -18.69 3.40
CA GLY A 509 29.77 -20.10 2.99
C GLY A 509 28.61 -20.41 2.06
N GLU A 510 27.79 -21.39 2.40
CA GLU A 510 26.61 -21.78 1.60
C GLU A 510 25.35 -20.96 1.93
N LYS A 511 25.36 -20.12 2.97
CA LYS A 511 24.19 -19.37 3.42
C LYS A 511 24.09 -18.04 2.70
N PRO A 512 23.01 -17.76 1.97
CA PRO A 512 22.72 -16.45 1.37
C PRO A 512 22.17 -15.50 2.43
N LEU A 513 23.04 -14.91 3.26
CA LEU A 513 22.61 -14.16 4.44
C LEU A 513 22.07 -12.76 4.14
N ILE A 514 22.36 -12.19 2.95
CA ILE A 514 21.74 -10.93 2.53
C ILE A 514 21.23 -11.10 1.09
N LYS A 515 19.96 -10.77 0.89
CA LYS A 515 19.34 -10.65 -0.43
C LYS A 515 19.11 -9.18 -0.76
N VAL A 516 19.48 -8.79 -1.97
CA VAL A 516 19.25 -7.45 -2.50
C VAL A 516 18.29 -7.55 -3.68
N VAL A 517 17.31 -6.64 -3.73
CA VAL A 517 16.32 -6.54 -4.80
C VAL A 517 16.20 -5.08 -5.20
N ALA A 518 16.55 -4.72 -6.42
CA ALA A 518 16.28 -3.40 -6.99
C ALA A 518 15.08 -3.47 -7.94
N VAL A 519 14.06 -2.70 -7.65
CA VAL A 519 12.89 -2.53 -8.53
C VAL A 519 13.17 -1.36 -9.45
N VAL A 520 13.41 -1.63 -10.72
CA VAL A 520 13.90 -0.63 -11.69
C VAL A 520 12.80 0.37 -12.04
N ASP A 521 13.14 1.65 -12.04
CA ASP A 521 12.24 2.79 -12.28
C ASP A 521 11.06 2.89 -11.32
N TYR A 522 11.15 2.23 -10.16
CA TYR A 522 10.13 2.23 -9.13
C TYR A 522 10.40 3.30 -8.06
N GLY A 523 9.33 3.93 -7.58
CA GLY A 523 9.40 4.98 -6.56
C GLY A 523 9.38 4.47 -5.13
N HIS A 524 8.98 5.35 -4.20
CA HIS A 524 8.95 5.10 -2.76
C HIS A 524 7.64 4.42 -2.33
N TRP A 525 7.49 3.12 -2.59
CA TRP A 525 6.30 2.37 -2.17
C TRP A 525 6.55 0.86 -2.10
N ASN A 526 5.59 0.11 -1.57
CA ASN A 526 5.56 -1.34 -1.69
C ASN A 526 5.40 -1.76 -3.15
N PHE A 527 6.14 -2.75 -3.59
CA PHE A 527 5.95 -3.40 -4.87
C PHE A 527 5.43 -4.82 -4.62
N MET A 528 4.13 -5.03 -4.81
CA MET A 528 3.46 -6.27 -4.42
C MET A 528 4.14 -7.55 -4.92
N PRO A 529 4.62 -7.63 -6.18
CA PRO A 529 5.31 -8.83 -6.65
C PRO A 529 6.61 -9.15 -5.90
N ALA A 530 7.24 -8.16 -5.26
CA ALA A 530 8.44 -8.38 -4.48
C ALA A 530 8.19 -9.14 -3.16
N ALA A 531 6.94 -9.21 -2.69
CA ALA A 531 6.57 -9.99 -1.52
C ALA A 531 6.87 -11.49 -1.70
N GLN A 532 6.56 -12.07 -2.88
CA GLN A 532 6.91 -13.46 -3.17
C GLN A 532 8.43 -13.66 -3.19
N VAL A 533 9.17 -12.71 -3.77
CA VAL A 533 10.64 -12.78 -3.82
C VAL A 533 11.27 -12.72 -2.42
N MET A 534 10.70 -11.92 -1.52
CA MET A 534 11.13 -11.84 -0.12
C MET A 534 10.71 -13.10 0.66
N TRP A 535 9.50 -13.60 0.46
CA TRP A 535 9.01 -14.82 1.09
C TRP A 535 9.85 -16.05 0.70
N ASP A 536 10.15 -16.22 -0.59
CA ASP A 536 11.00 -17.31 -1.08
C ASP A 536 12.41 -17.29 -0.46
N TYR A 537 12.89 -16.11 -0.11
CA TYR A 537 14.12 -15.95 0.65
C TYR A 537 13.93 -16.26 2.14
N PHE A 538 12.90 -15.75 2.78
CA PHE A 538 12.66 -15.91 4.20
C PHE A 538 12.44 -17.38 4.59
N LYS A 539 11.64 -18.11 3.82
CA LYS A 539 11.33 -19.52 4.10
C LYS A 539 12.52 -20.46 4.06
N MET A 540 13.69 -20.01 3.54
CA MET A 540 14.95 -20.76 3.64
C MET A 540 15.50 -20.83 5.07
N PHE A 541 14.96 -20.05 6.00
CA PHE A 541 15.52 -19.89 7.33
C PHE A 541 14.48 -20.15 8.42
N SER A 542 14.96 -20.77 9.51
CA SER A 542 14.26 -20.78 10.79
C SER A 542 15.25 -20.50 11.93
N ARG A 543 14.75 -20.16 13.09
CA ARG A 543 15.54 -19.89 14.28
C ARG A 543 15.11 -20.82 15.40
N ASP A 544 16.02 -21.63 15.87
CA ASP A 544 15.75 -22.52 17.00
C ASP A 544 15.28 -21.71 18.23
N PRO A 545 14.08 -21.96 18.77
CA PRO A 545 13.53 -21.16 19.85
C PRO A 545 14.28 -21.24 21.16
N GLN A 546 15.07 -22.30 21.39
CA GLN A 546 15.83 -22.52 22.61
C GLN A 546 17.26 -22.02 22.47
N THR A 547 17.97 -22.50 21.46
CA THR A 547 19.40 -22.19 21.28
C THR A 547 19.64 -20.86 20.57
N LYS A 548 18.60 -20.29 19.95
CA LYS A 548 18.63 -19.08 19.12
C LYS A 548 19.52 -19.20 17.87
N LYS A 549 19.97 -20.40 17.53
CA LYS A 549 20.76 -20.64 16.32
C LYS A 549 19.91 -20.53 15.07
N LEU A 550 20.49 -19.93 14.04
CA LEU A 550 19.90 -19.89 12.71
C LEU A 550 20.05 -21.28 12.05
N ILE A 551 18.96 -21.77 11.47
CA ILE A 551 18.91 -22.98 10.67
C ILE A 551 18.65 -22.56 9.21
N TYR A 552 19.48 -23.03 8.31
CA TYR A 552 19.33 -22.85 6.86
C TYR A 552 18.85 -24.15 6.23
N HIS A 553 17.75 -24.09 5.51
CA HIS A 553 17.08 -25.26 4.91
C HIS A 553 17.48 -25.53 3.44
N GLY A 554 18.36 -24.70 2.88
CA GLY A 554 18.69 -24.75 1.44
C GLY A 554 17.68 -23.96 0.59
N LYS A 555 17.93 -23.97 -0.72
CA LYS A 555 17.04 -23.36 -1.73
C LYS A 555 15.95 -24.32 -2.14
#